data_cc72425aabd5f5d6a32793e5f112f6a2
#
_entry.id   cc72425aabd5f5d6a32793e5f112f6a2
#
_cell.length_a   1.000
_cell.length_b   1.000
_cell.length_c   1.000
_cell.angle_alpha   90.00
_cell.angle_beta   90.00
_cell.angle_gamma   90.00
#
_symmetry.space_group_name_H-M   'P 1'
#
loop_
_entity.id
_entity.type
_entity.pdbx_description
1 polymer ?
#
loop_
_entity_poly.entity_id
_entity_poly.type
_entity_poly.pdbx_seq_one_letter_code
_entity_poly.pdbx_strand_id
1 'polypeptide(L)'
;ALDITAKHVPSRIGILDDGTFRKEIWPHRPITDIWGIGPGVAARLEKYGVYDLMGVAALDENLLYDELGVNAEYLIDHAFGREPTTIADIQAYRPQATSTTTGQVLSKGYAYEQAYTVLREMVDAAVLDLIDKHVVCDSISLFVGYASERADIRRLNASGTAQYIDGCGHLRSSTSGIEPAATDGPELAHRAPKPVQRDDERRRLVREAQAIDGIFVGEHGGKPRGGYAALFAHSNASRKLPENTNSFKKIMGYFDDLWAQAVDPKRPVKRINLGFGNLVPEEFATIDLFSDVEADERERDLARAVLAVKGKYGKNALVKGLSFTVGATARERNVQVGGHRA
;
A
#
# COMPACT_ATOMS: atom_id res chain seq x y z
N ALA A 1 11.70 16.47 -0.05
CA ALA A 1 12.38 17.78 0.09
C ALA A 1 11.48 18.77 0.84
N LEU A 2 10.32 19.14 0.33
CA LEU A 2 9.44 20.16 0.93
C LEU A 2 9.04 19.86 2.39
N ASP A 3 8.74 18.60 2.72
CA ASP A 3 8.39 18.17 4.08
C ASP A 3 9.56 18.34 5.05
N ILE A 4 10.78 18.02 4.62
CA ILE A 4 11.99 18.21 5.42
C ILE A 4 12.23 19.70 5.66
N THR A 5 12.17 20.51 4.61
CA THR A 5 12.33 21.96 4.72
C THR A 5 11.33 22.57 5.69
N ALA A 6 10.05 22.20 5.58
CA ALA A 6 9.00 22.70 6.47
C ALA A 6 9.20 22.28 7.95
N LYS A 7 9.73 21.09 8.20
CA LYS A 7 9.99 20.57 9.55
C LYS A 7 11.16 21.27 10.25
N HIS A 8 12.14 21.76 9.50
CA HIS A 8 13.31 22.43 10.04
C HIS A 8 13.08 23.92 10.35
N VAL A 9 11.96 24.52 9.95
CA VAL A 9 11.64 25.93 10.20
C VAL A 9 10.59 26.05 11.31
N PRO A 10 10.80 26.90 12.33
CA PRO A 10 9.85 27.08 13.43
C PRO A 10 8.43 27.47 12.97
N SER A 11 8.33 28.30 11.90
CA SER A 11 7.07 28.69 11.31
C SER A 11 6.36 27.58 10.50
N ARG A 12 7.06 26.46 10.25
CA ARG A 12 6.64 25.37 9.35
C ARG A 12 6.35 25.83 7.90
N ILE A 13 6.83 27.00 7.54
CA ILE A 13 6.78 27.54 6.18
C ILE A 13 8.21 27.84 5.78
N GLY A 14 8.76 26.97 4.92
CA GLY A 14 10.12 27.09 4.41
C GLY A 14 10.13 27.47 2.93
N ILE A 15 11.18 28.17 2.50
CA ILE A 15 11.48 28.46 1.10
C ILE A 15 12.59 27.50 0.68
N LEU A 16 12.39 26.83 -0.44
CA LEU A 16 13.35 25.91 -1.04
C LEU A 16 13.72 26.43 -2.43
N ASP A 17 14.95 26.88 -2.58
CA ASP A 17 15.58 27.20 -3.84
C ASP A 17 16.75 26.25 -4.13
N ASP A 18 17.38 26.37 -5.30
CA ASP A 18 18.52 25.54 -5.71
C ASP A 18 19.67 25.56 -4.69
N GLY A 19 19.96 26.73 -4.14
CA GLY A 19 21.05 26.91 -3.17
C GLY A 19 20.74 26.20 -1.85
N THR A 20 19.55 26.41 -1.32
CA THR A 20 19.06 25.81 -0.08
C THR A 20 18.90 24.28 -0.24
N PHE A 21 18.41 23.83 -1.40
CA PHE A 21 18.28 22.40 -1.71
C PHE A 21 19.65 21.71 -1.64
N ARG A 22 20.66 22.24 -2.32
CA ARG A 22 22.02 21.66 -2.32
C ARG A 22 22.69 21.73 -0.95
N LYS A 23 22.45 22.81 -0.20
CA LYS A 23 23.07 23.01 1.12
C LYS A 23 22.45 22.16 2.21
N GLU A 24 21.11 22.02 2.22
CA GLU A 24 20.36 21.44 3.33
C GLU A 24 19.75 20.08 3.02
N ILE A 25 19.26 19.88 1.78
CA ILE A 25 18.55 18.64 1.42
C ILE A 25 19.50 17.59 0.85
N TRP A 26 20.49 17.99 0.04
CA TRP A 26 21.46 17.05 -0.51
C TRP A 26 22.18 16.23 0.55
N PRO A 27 22.78 16.83 1.61
CA PRO A 27 23.49 16.10 2.66
C PRO A 27 22.56 15.56 3.76
N HIS A 28 21.23 15.73 3.63
CA HIS A 28 20.30 15.31 4.67
C HIS A 28 20.34 13.81 4.91
N ARG A 29 20.44 13.44 6.19
CA ARG A 29 20.43 12.04 6.66
C ARG A 29 19.48 11.88 7.85
N PRO A 30 18.81 10.73 7.95
CA PRO A 30 18.91 9.55 7.09
C PRO A 30 18.18 9.75 5.75
N ILE A 31 18.66 9.13 4.68
CA ILE A 31 18.05 9.20 3.34
C ILE A 31 16.59 8.71 3.33
N THR A 32 16.21 7.87 4.29
CA THR A 32 14.83 7.36 4.47
C THR A 32 13.82 8.42 4.91
N ASP A 33 14.25 9.62 5.27
CA ASP A 33 13.35 10.75 5.52
C ASP A 33 12.82 11.36 4.20
N ILE A 34 13.49 11.06 3.10
CA ILE A 34 13.02 11.42 1.76
C ILE A 34 11.86 10.49 1.37
N TRP A 35 10.73 11.10 1.02
CA TRP A 35 9.57 10.34 0.59
C TRP A 35 9.90 9.46 -0.62
N GLY A 36 9.41 8.23 -0.63
CA GLY A 36 9.71 7.23 -1.67
C GLY A 36 10.97 6.40 -1.40
N ILE A 37 11.83 6.77 -0.45
CA ILE A 37 13.02 6.01 -0.09
C ILE A 37 12.78 5.25 1.23
N GLY A 38 12.31 4.01 1.09
CA GLY A 38 12.16 3.11 2.22
C GLY A 38 13.47 2.38 2.58
N PRO A 39 13.49 1.62 3.70
CA PRO A 39 14.67 0.86 4.15
C PRO A 39 15.26 -0.07 3.09
N GLY A 40 14.41 -0.65 2.23
CA GLY A 40 14.87 -1.53 1.17
C GLY A 40 15.64 -0.83 0.04
N VAL A 41 15.26 0.41 -0.30
CA VAL A 41 16.00 1.25 -1.25
C VAL A 41 17.28 1.75 -0.60
N ALA A 42 17.22 2.25 0.64
CA ALA A 42 18.38 2.71 1.38
C ALA A 42 19.44 1.61 1.50
N ALA A 43 19.07 0.37 1.85
CA ALA A 43 20.01 -0.75 1.94
C ALA A 43 20.68 -1.12 0.60
N ARG A 44 20.01 -0.88 -0.54
CA ARG A 44 20.60 -1.07 -1.87
C ARG A 44 21.60 0.04 -2.19
N LEU A 45 21.27 1.28 -1.86
CA LEU A 45 22.16 2.43 -2.05
C LEU A 45 23.41 2.34 -1.14
N GLU A 46 23.25 1.83 0.08
CA GLU A 46 24.33 1.63 1.03
C GLU A 46 25.43 0.72 0.50
N LYS A 47 25.13 -0.28 -0.35
CA LYS A 47 26.12 -1.14 -1.01
C LYS A 47 27.13 -0.35 -1.83
N TYR A 48 26.75 0.83 -2.28
CA TYR A 48 27.55 1.74 -3.09
C TYR A 48 28.06 2.94 -2.29
N GLY A 49 27.94 2.92 -0.96
CA GLY A 49 28.36 4.00 -0.07
C GLY A 49 27.49 5.24 -0.15
N VAL A 50 26.24 5.11 -0.64
CA VAL A 50 25.31 6.23 -0.81
C VAL A 50 24.33 6.30 0.35
N TYR A 51 24.36 7.43 1.10
CA TYR A 51 23.56 7.63 2.31
C TYR A 51 22.67 8.89 2.26
N ASP A 52 22.76 9.69 1.20
CA ASP A 52 22.06 10.95 1.02
C ASP A 52 21.81 11.23 -0.48
N LEU A 53 21.06 12.29 -0.81
CA LEU A 53 20.76 12.64 -2.20
C LEU A 53 21.98 13.10 -2.99
N MET A 54 22.98 13.69 -2.31
CA MET A 54 24.23 14.08 -2.98
C MET A 54 24.97 12.83 -3.52
N GLY A 55 25.01 11.75 -2.73
CA GLY A 55 25.54 10.48 -3.17
C GLY A 55 24.77 9.87 -4.33
N VAL A 56 23.44 9.97 -4.32
CA VAL A 56 22.58 9.54 -5.43
C VAL A 56 22.90 10.33 -6.71
N ALA A 57 23.03 11.67 -6.61
CA ALA A 57 23.35 12.53 -7.75
C ALA A 57 24.74 12.28 -8.34
N ALA A 58 25.67 11.75 -7.54
CA ALA A 58 27.02 11.42 -7.94
C ALA A 58 27.17 10.00 -8.53
N LEU A 59 26.16 9.13 -8.35
CA LEU A 59 26.20 7.75 -8.83
C LEU A 59 25.86 7.67 -10.32
N ASP A 60 26.43 6.65 -10.99
CA ASP A 60 26.07 6.37 -12.38
C ASP A 60 24.60 6.02 -12.52
N GLU A 61 23.89 6.69 -13.44
CA GLU A 61 22.45 6.48 -13.65
C GLU A 61 22.13 5.05 -14.10
N ASN A 62 22.98 4.41 -14.91
CA ASN A 62 22.74 3.04 -15.36
C ASN A 62 22.79 2.06 -14.19
N LEU A 63 23.68 2.30 -13.22
CA LEU A 63 23.74 1.50 -12.00
C LEU A 63 22.46 1.63 -11.17
N LEU A 64 21.91 2.84 -11.09
CA LEU A 64 20.63 3.08 -10.40
C LEU A 64 19.47 2.37 -11.12
N TYR A 65 19.45 2.41 -12.47
CA TYR A 65 18.44 1.68 -13.25
C TYR A 65 18.57 0.16 -13.09
N ASP A 66 19.79 -0.38 -13.04
CA ASP A 66 20.02 -1.81 -12.82
C ASP A 66 19.56 -2.28 -11.45
N GLU A 67 19.74 -1.47 -10.41
CA GLU A 67 19.36 -1.80 -9.04
C GLU A 67 17.86 -1.55 -8.72
N LEU A 68 17.26 -0.53 -9.30
CA LEU A 68 15.94 -0.02 -8.90
C LEU A 68 14.90 -0.11 -10.03
N GLY A 69 15.34 -0.45 -11.26
CA GLY A 69 14.48 -0.45 -12.43
C GLY A 69 13.92 0.95 -12.72
N VAL A 70 12.69 1.02 -13.21
CA VAL A 70 12.00 2.28 -13.55
C VAL A 70 11.89 3.27 -12.38
N ASN A 71 11.92 2.79 -11.16
CA ASN A 71 11.87 3.65 -9.96
C ASN A 71 13.15 4.50 -9.79
N ALA A 72 14.25 4.16 -10.47
CA ALA A 72 15.46 4.97 -10.50
C ALA A 72 15.20 6.37 -11.06
N GLU A 73 14.31 6.51 -12.04
CA GLU A 73 13.98 7.79 -12.67
C GLU A 73 13.50 8.83 -11.64
N TYR A 74 12.56 8.45 -10.78
CA TYR A 74 12.10 9.35 -9.71
C TYR A 74 13.21 9.71 -8.72
N LEU A 75 14.06 8.73 -8.39
CA LEU A 75 15.15 8.95 -7.44
C LEU A 75 16.19 9.91 -8.01
N ILE A 76 16.55 9.75 -9.29
CA ILE A 76 17.48 10.61 -10.02
C ILE A 76 16.91 12.03 -10.11
N ASP A 77 15.70 12.19 -10.61
CA ASP A 77 15.06 13.50 -10.73
C ASP A 77 14.99 14.22 -9.37
N HIS A 78 14.55 13.52 -8.34
CA HIS A 78 14.48 14.10 -7.00
C HIS A 78 15.86 14.42 -6.40
N ALA A 79 16.91 13.66 -6.76
CA ALA A 79 18.28 13.98 -6.33
C ALA A 79 18.79 15.28 -6.97
N PHE A 80 18.30 15.64 -8.17
CA PHE A 80 18.59 16.91 -8.83
C PHE A 80 17.57 18.01 -8.52
N GLY A 81 16.62 17.78 -7.61
CA GLY A 81 15.56 18.73 -7.25
C GLY A 81 14.53 18.94 -8.34
N ARG A 82 14.41 18.01 -9.28
CA ARG A 82 13.45 18.06 -10.38
C ARG A 82 12.16 17.35 -10.00
N GLU A 83 11.03 18.00 -10.24
CA GLU A 83 9.70 17.39 -10.16
C GLU A 83 8.98 17.61 -11.48
N PRO A 84 8.97 16.61 -12.38
CA PRO A 84 8.35 16.76 -13.70
C PRO A 84 6.83 16.81 -13.63
N THR A 85 6.22 16.31 -12.53
CA THR A 85 4.78 16.23 -12.39
C THR A 85 4.21 17.55 -11.89
N THR A 86 3.40 18.20 -12.69
CA THR A 86 2.72 19.45 -12.32
C THR A 86 1.37 19.18 -11.62
N ILE A 87 0.84 20.19 -10.95
CA ILE A 87 -0.52 20.13 -10.38
C ILE A 87 -1.56 19.91 -11.48
N ALA A 88 -1.34 20.46 -12.66
CA ALA A 88 -2.21 20.26 -13.82
C ALA A 88 -2.19 18.79 -14.27
N ASP A 89 -1.03 18.15 -14.30
CA ASP A 89 -0.90 16.71 -14.62
C ASP A 89 -1.64 15.87 -13.59
N ILE A 90 -1.49 16.17 -12.30
CA ILE A 90 -2.22 15.49 -11.23
C ILE A 90 -3.74 15.65 -11.40
N GLN A 91 -4.22 16.84 -11.71
CA GLN A 91 -5.64 17.10 -11.94
C GLN A 91 -6.18 16.43 -13.21
N ALA A 92 -5.36 16.35 -14.25
CA ALA A 92 -5.70 15.70 -15.52
C ALA A 92 -5.59 14.17 -15.44
N TYR A 93 -4.84 13.63 -14.47
CA TYR A 93 -4.61 12.19 -14.36
C TYR A 93 -5.92 11.43 -14.16
N ARG A 94 -6.13 10.45 -15.01
CA ARG A 94 -7.23 9.49 -14.88
C ARG A 94 -6.62 8.12 -14.63
N PRO A 95 -6.83 7.54 -13.44
CA PRO A 95 -6.32 6.20 -13.12
C PRO A 95 -6.84 5.18 -14.13
N GLN A 96 -5.94 4.42 -14.72
CA GLN A 96 -6.26 3.24 -15.53
C GLN A 96 -6.13 1.96 -14.70
N ALA A 97 -6.34 2.08 -13.39
CA ALA A 97 -6.23 0.96 -12.49
C ALA A 97 -7.37 -0.02 -12.73
N THR A 98 -7.01 -1.27 -12.98
CA THR A 98 -7.93 -2.40 -13.06
C THR A 98 -8.22 -3.02 -11.69
N SER A 99 -7.77 -2.39 -10.61
CA SER A 99 -7.98 -2.86 -9.24
C SER A 99 -8.07 -1.69 -8.26
N THR A 100 -8.77 -1.90 -7.15
CA THR A 100 -8.77 -0.99 -6.01
C THR A 100 -8.57 -1.76 -4.71
N THR A 101 -7.90 -1.15 -3.75
CA THR A 101 -7.68 -1.77 -2.44
C THR A 101 -8.04 -0.80 -1.33
N THR A 102 -8.54 -1.33 -0.23
CA THR A 102 -8.77 -0.56 1.00
C THR A 102 -8.23 -1.34 2.19
N GLY A 103 -7.63 -0.64 3.15
CA GLY A 103 -7.05 -1.28 4.32
C GLY A 103 -7.28 -0.49 5.59
N GLN A 104 -7.33 -1.21 6.72
CA GLN A 104 -7.43 -0.62 8.04
C GLN A 104 -6.51 -1.31 9.03
N VAL A 105 -5.73 -0.53 9.77
CA VAL A 105 -5.00 -0.98 10.94
C VAL A 105 -5.86 -0.67 12.17
N LEU A 106 -6.15 -1.69 12.97
CA LEU A 106 -6.96 -1.55 14.16
C LEU A 106 -6.12 -1.01 15.33
N SER A 107 -6.72 -0.23 16.22
CA SER A 107 -6.03 0.38 17.37
C SER A 107 -5.42 -0.67 18.30
N LYS A 108 -6.09 -1.81 18.46
CA LYS A 108 -5.66 -2.98 19.25
C LYS A 108 -5.93 -4.27 18.49
N GLY A 109 -5.53 -5.41 19.04
CA GLY A 109 -5.97 -6.72 18.54
C GLY A 109 -7.47 -6.90 18.79
N TYR A 110 -8.23 -7.23 17.75
CA TYR A 110 -9.66 -7.49 17.79
C TYR A 110 -9.91 -9.00 17.77
N ALA A 111 -10.85 -9.46 18.59
CA ALA A 111 -11.35 -10.83 18.51
C ALA A 111 -12.05 -11.06 17.16
N TYR A 112 -12.15 -12.32 16.75
CA TYR A 112 -12.68 -12.74 15.46
C TYR A 112 -14.00 -12.04 15.07
N GLU A 113 -14.99 -12.05 15.98
CA GLU A 113 -16.32 -11.44 15.75
C GLU A 113 -16.26 -9.91 15.62
N GLN A 114 -15.42 -9.26 16.41
CA GLN A 114 -15.24 -7.82 16.33
C GLN A 114 -14.55 -7.42 15.03
N ALA A 115 -13.53 -8.18 14.61
CA ALA A 115 -12.83 -7.96 13.37
C ALA A 115 -13.72 -8.25 12.15
N TYR A 116 -14.59 -9.25 12.25
CA TYR A 116 -15.60 -9.53 11.23
C TYR A 116 -16.62 -8.37 11.09
N THR A 117 -17.00 -7.73 12.18
CA THR A 117 -17.81 -6.49 12.13
C THR A 117 -17.12 -5.42 11.31
N VAL A 118 -15.80 -5.21 11.52
CA VAL A 118 -15.00 -4.25 10.74
C VAL A 118 -14.92 -4.66 9.27
N LEU A 119 -14.75 -5.96 8.96
CA LEU A 119 -14.79 -6.46 7.59
C LEU A 119 -16.07 -6.03 6.88
N ARG A 120 -17.23 -6.26 7.49
CA ARG A 120 -18.54 -5.89 6.92
C ARG A 120 -18.68 -4.40 6.67
N GLU A 121 -18.19 -3.57 7.58
CA GLU A 121 -18.16 -2.11 7.42
C GLU A 121 -17.24 -1.69 6.26
N MET A 122 -16.10 -2.37 6.11
CA MET A 122 -15.15 -2.09 5.03
C MET A 122 -15.69 -2.51 3.68
N VAL A 123 -16.35 -3.68 3.58
CA VAL A 123 -17.00 -4.15 2.35
C VAL A 123 -18.13 -3.20 1.96
N ASP A 124 -18.97 -2.76 2.91
CA ASP A 124 -20.04 -1.79 2.65
C ASP A 124 -19.50 -0.49 2.03
N ALA A 125 -18.44 0.05 2.64
CA ALA A 125 -17.83 1.28 2.14
C ALA A 125 -17.15 1.09 0.77
N ALA A 126 -16.52 -0.06 0.53
CA ALA A 126 -15.84 -0.35 -0.72
C ALA A 126 -16.84 -0.56 -1.87
N VAL A 127 -17.95 -1.26 -1.61
CA VAL A 127 -19.02 -1.44 -2.61
C VAL A 127 -19.65 -0.10 -2.97
N LEU A 128 -19.91 0.78 -2.00
CA LEU A 128 -20.37 2.13 -2.30
C LEU A 128 -19.38 2.90 -3.20
N ASP A 129 -18.07 2.73 -2.98
CA ASP A 129 -17.04 3.34 -3.84
C ASP A 129 -17.03 2.75 -5.26
N LEU A 130 -17.26 1.44 -5.43
CA LEU A 130 -17.43 0.82 -6.76
C LEU A 130 -18.63 1.38 -7.50
N ILE A 131 -19.77 1.53 -6.82
CA ILE A 131 -21.02 2.08 -7.41
C ILE A 131 -20.84 3.56 -7.76
N ASP A 132 -20.18 4.34 -6.91
CA ASP A 132 -19.87 5.77 -7.16
C ASP A 132 -18.98 5.96 -8.40
N LYS A 133 -18.05 5.02 -8.60
CA LYS A 133 -17.15 4.98 -9.77
C LYS A 133 -17.76 4.32 -11.01
N HIS A 134 -19.00 3.81 -10.93
CA HIS A 134 -19.67 3.07 -12.00
C HIS A 134 -18.85 1.88 -12.52
N VAL A 135 -18.27 1.08 -11.61
CA VAL A 135 -17.49 -0.11 -11.96
C VAL A 135 -17.99 -1.35 -11.23
N VAL A 136 -17.71 -2.50 -11.83
CA VAL A 136 -17.93 -3.85 -11.29
C VAL A 136 -16.60 -4.60 -11.22
N CYS A 137 -16.53 -5.64 -10.40
CA CYS A 137 -15.35 -6.50 -10.28
C CYS A 137 -15.71 -7.98 -10.43
N ASP A 138 -14.74 -8.78 -10.85
CA ASP A 138 -14.83 -10.25 -10.88
C ASP A 138 -13.77 -10.94 -10.00
N SER A 139 -13.02 -10.18 -9.22
CA SER A 139 -12.00 -10.72 -8.32
C SER A 139 -11.97 -9.97 -7.01
N ILE A 140 -11.87 -10.72 -5.91
CA ILE A 140 -11.72 -10.18 -4.58
C ILE A 140 -10.54 -10.81 -3.86
N SER A 141 -9.94 -10.06 -2.93
CA SER A 141 -8.88 -10.55 -2.06
C SER A 141 -9.03 -10.03 -0.64
N LEU A 142 -8.64 -10.87 0.30
CA LEU A 142 -8.63 -10.59 1.73
C LEU A 142 -7.23 -10.81 2.28
N PHE A 143 -6.69 -9.81 2.98
CA PHE A 143 -5.51 -9.95 3.79
C PHE A 143 -5.84 -9.61 5.24
N VAL A 144 -5.45 -10.48 6.16
CA VAL A 144 -5.62 -10.28 7.59
C VAL A 144 -4.28 -10.41 8.29
N GLY A 145 -3.82 -9.35 8.93
CA GLY A 145 -2.63 -9.34 9.79
C GLY A 145 -3.03 -9.51 11.26
N TYR A 146 -2.34 -10.39 11.97
CA TYR A 146 -2.59 -10.65 13.37
C TYR A 146 -1.75 -9.78 14.29
N ALA A 147 -2.21 -9.54 15.50
CA ALA A 147 -1.42 -8.89 16.53
C ALA A 147 -0.22 -9.76 16.89
N SER A 148 0.97 -9.15 16.96
CA SER A 148 2.18 -9.84 17.38
C SER A 148 2.10 -10.17 18.88
N GLU A 149 2.38 -11.40 19.24
CA GLU A 149 2.63 -11.75 20.63
C GLU A 149 4.04 -11.27 21.03
N ARG A 150 4.19 -10.85 22.29
CA ARG A 150 5.53 -10.43 22.82
C ARG A 150 6.60 -11.52 22.66
N ALA A 151 6.21 -12.78 22.55
CA ALA A 151 7.10 -13.92 22.30
C ALA A 151 7.71 -13.90 20.88
N ASP A 152 6.97 -13.42 19.87
CA ASP A 152 7.47 -13.33 18.49
C ASP A 152 8.54 -12.24 18.36
N ILE A 153 8.38 -11.14 19.11
CA ILE A 153 9.38 -10.05 19.17
C ILE A 153 10.67 -10.53 19.85
N ARG A 154 10.57 -11.37 20.89
CA ARG A 154 11.76 -11.95 21.57
C ARG A 154 12.52 -12.95 20.70
N ARG A 155 11.83 -13.72 19.84
CA ARG A 155 12.48 -14.65 18.89
C ARG A 155 13.25 -13.92 17.79
N LEU A 156 12.75 -12.78 17.32
CA LEU A 156 13.44 -11.90 16.37
C LEU A 156 14.72 -11.31 17.00
N ASN A 157 14.68 -10.97 18.30
CA ASN A 157 15.83 -10.43 19.02
C ASN A 157 16.89 -11.49 19.34
N ALA A 158 16.55 -12.77 19.37
CA ALA A 158 17.51 -13.88 19.61
C ALA A 158 18.44 -14.14 18.40
N SER A 159 18.14 -13.57 17.23
CA SER A 159 18.98 -13.64 16.03
C SER A 159 20.09 -12.55 15.97
N GLY A 160 20.30 -11.79 17.04
CA GLY A 160 21.44 -10.85 17.18
C GLY A 160 21.23 -9.46 16.60
N THR A 161 20.07 -9.17 16.02
CA THR A 161 19.73 -7.84 15.51
C THR A 161 18.58 -7.28 16.34
N ALA A 162 18.84 -6.27 17.17
CA ALA A 162 17.78 -5.62 17.92
C ALA A 162 16.94 -4.75 16.97
N GLN A 163 15.77 -5.23 16.66
CA GLN A 163 14.77 -4.48 15.88
C GLN A 163 13.69 -3.96 16.84
N TYR A 164 13.39 -2.67 16.78
CA TYR A 164 12.32 -2.06 17.55
C TYR A 164 11.39 -1.25 16.64
N ILE A 165 10.14 -1.16 17.03
CA ILE A 165 9.16 -0.33 16.34
C ILE A 165 9.12 1.01 17.04
N ASP A 166 9.41 2.11 16.30
CA ASP A 166 9.30 3.46 16.83
C ASP A 166 7.83 3.88 17.04
N GLY A 167 7.64 5.01 17.71
CA GLY A 167 6.30 5.53 18.03
C GLY A 167 5.39 5.83 16.83
N CYS A 168 5.97 5.80 15.60
CA CYS A 168 5.25 5.96 14.33
C CYS A 168 4.95 4.63 13.63
N GLY A 169 5.31 3.49 14.25
CA GLY A 169 5.09 2.16 13.69
C GLY A 169 6.16 1.70 12.70
N HIS A 170 7.32 2.37 12.62
CA HIS A 170 8.42 1.98 11.76
C HIS A 170 9.37 1.03 12.50
N LEU A 171 9.80 -0.03 11.78
CA LEU A 171 10.80 -0.96 12.28
C LEU A 171 12.21 -0.31 12.20
N ARG A 172 12.89 -0.18 13.33
CA ARG A 172 14.28 0.28 13.44
C ARG A 172 15.17 -0.88 13.82
N SER A 173 16.34 -1.01 13.20
CA SER A 173 17.38 -1.96 13.58
C SER A 173 18.57 -1.20 14.18
N SER A 174 19.04 -1.60 15.35
CA SER A 174 20.30 -1.14 15.89
C SER A 174 21.31 -2.28 15.84
N THR A 175 22.38 -2.13 15.08
CA THR A 175 23.55 -2.98 15.17
C THR A 175 24.50 -2.37 16.18
N SER A 176 24.65 -2.99 17.35
CA SER A 176 25.72 -2.64 18.27
C SER A 176 27.01 -3.30 17.80
N GLY A 177 27.93 -2.47 17.31
CA GLY A 177 29.38 -2.65 17.31
C GLY A 177 29.91 -3.98 16.75
N ILE A 178 30.13 -4.04 15.42
CA ILE A 178 31.27 -4.78 14.86
C ILE A 178 31.81 -3.90 13.74
N GLU A 179 33.06 -3.44 13.88
CA GLU A 179 33.77 -2.76 12.80
C GLU A 179 33.98 -3.72 11.64
N PRO A 180 33.70 -3.31 10.37
CA PRO A 180 34.01 -4.15 9.23
C PRO A 180 35.50 -4.13 8.94
N ALA A 181 36.12 -5.31 8.92
CA ALA A 181 37.44 -5.50 8.37
C ALA A 181 37.46 -5.10 6.88
N ALA A 182 38.44 -4.30 6.51
CA ALA A 182 38.71 -3.91 5.13
C ALA A 182 38.92 -5.16 4.25
N THR A 183 38.07 -5.36 3.27
CA THR A 183 38.31 -6.30 2.18
C THR A 183 38.47 -5.54 0.89
N ASP A 184 39.65 -5.75 0.27
CA ASP A 184 40.00 -5.26 -1.06
C ASP A 184 38.95 -5.71 -2.07
N GLY A 185 38.35 -4.74 -2.78
CA GLY A 185 37.32 -4.99 -3.78
C GLY A 185 37.93 -5.47 -5.10
N PRO A 186 37.25 -6.37 -5.85
CA PRO A 186 37.67 -6.75 -7.19
C PRO A 186 37.41 -5.64 -8.20
N GLU A 187 38.37 -5.44 -9.05
CA GLU A 187 38.39 -4.55 -10.22
C GLU A 187 37.21 -4.86 -11.15
N LEU A 188 36.31 -3.88 -11.33
CA LEU A 188 35.15 -3.99 -12.24
C LEU A 188 35.59 -3.68 -13.67
N ALA A 189 35.63 -4.72 -14.51
CA ALA A 189 35.81 -4.60 -15.92
C ALA A 189 34.69 -3.79 -16.60
N HIS A 190 35.03 -2.68 -17.24
CA HIS A 190 34.12 -1.82 -17.99
C HIS A 190 33.45 -2.59 -19.15
N ARG A 191 32.14 -2.79 -19.06
CA ARG A 191 31.31 -3.24 -20.18
C ARG A 191 30.59 -2.01 -20.76
N ALA A 192 30.87 -1.70 -22.03
CA ALA A 192 30.28 -0.59 -22.74
C ALA A 192 28.74 -0.64 -22.73
N PRO A 193 28.05 0.48 -22.52
CA PRO A 193 26.60 0.50 -22.49
C PRO A 193 25.98 0.27 -23.85
N LYS A 194 24.96 -0.61 -23.90
CA LYS A 194 24.07 -0.72 -25.07
C LYS A 194 23.04 0.41 -25.02
N PRO A 195 22.70 1.06 -26.15
CA PRO A 195 21.69 2.12 -26.15
C PRO A 195 20.34 1.56 -25.76
N VAL A 196 19.70 2.18 -24.76
CA VAL A 196 18.36 1.82 -24.30
C VAL A 196 17.34 2.29 -25.35
N GLN A 197 16.88 1.37 -26.19
CA GLN A 197 15.63 1.57 -26.93
C GLN A 197 14.49 1.59 -25.93
N ARG A 198 13.72 2.67 -25.93
CA ARG A 198 12.46 2.81 -25.18
C ARG A 198 11.44 1.87 -25.79
N ASP A 199 11.40 0.66 -25.27
CA ASP A 199 10.56 -0.41 -25.81
C ASP A 199 9.23 -0.43 -25.04
N ASP A 200 8.13 -0.13 -25.73
CA ASP A 200 6.78 -0.18 -25.17
C ASP A 200 6.42 -1.60 -24.69
N GLU A 201 7.05 -2.62 -25.28
CA GLU A 201 6.91 -4.01 -24.87
C GLU A 201 7.52 -4.28 -23.48
N ARG A 202 8.65 -3.64 -23.16
CA ARG A 202 9.27 -3.71 -21.83
C ARG A 202 8.40 -3.04 -20.77
N ARG A 203 7.72 -1.93 -21.12
CA ARG A 203 6.74 -1.27 -20.23
C ARG A 203 5.48 -2.13 -20.02
N ARG A 204 5.11 -2.94 -21.00
CA ARG A 204 4.02 -3.90 -20.91
C ARG A 204 4.38 -5.06 -19.99
N LEU A 205 5.57 -5.65 -20.17
CA LEU A 205 6.09 -6.73 -19.31
C LEU A 205 6.30 -6.30 -17.85
N VAL A 206 6.74 -5.06 -17.62
CA VAL A 206 6.85 -4.51 -16.26
C VAL A 206 5.47 -4.34 -15.62
N ARG A 207 4.46 -3.89 -16.37
CA ARG A 207 3.07 -3.80 -15.88
C ARG A 207 2.46 -5.19 -15.61
N GLU A 208 2.73 -6.16 -16.48
CA GLU A 208 2.30 -7.55 -16.28
C GLU A 208 3.02 -8.19 -15.07
N ALA A 209 4.30 -7.94 -14.85
CA ALA A 209 5.04 -8.40 -13.68
C ALA A 209 4.54 -7.76 -12.37
N GLN A 210 4.18 -6.47 -12.40
CA GLN A 210 3.60 -5.77 -11.24
C GLN A 210 2.17 -6.25 -10.93
N ALA A 211 1.42 -6.70 -11.95
CA ALA A 211 0.11 -7.32 -11.77
C ALA A 211 0.19 -8.75 -11.20
N ILE A 212 1.30 -9.45 -11.49
CA ILE A 212 1.53 -10.84 -11.03
C ILE A 212 2.03 -10.88 -9.57
N ASP A 213 2.72 -9.86 -9.09
CA ASP A 213 3.26 -9.83 -7.70
C ASP A 213 2.20 -9.61 -6.61
N GLY A 214 0.94 -9.42 -6.97
CA GLY A 214 -0.17 -9.14 -6.05
C GLY A 214 -1.02 -10.34 -5.64
N ILE A 215 -0.95 -11.49 -6.33
CA ILE A 215 -1.93 -12.56 -6.13
C ILE A 215 -1.25 -13.94 -6.19
N PHE A 216 -0.80 -14.46 -5.06
CA PHE A 216 -0.57 -15.89 -4.93
C PHE A 216 -1.15 -16.44 -3.64
N VAL A 217 -2.18 -17.27 -3.80
CA VAL A 217 -2.56 -18.28 -2.83
C VAL A 217 -1.52 -19.41 -2.98
N GLY A 218 -0.64 -19.54 -2.02
CA GLY A 218 0.36 -20.61 -2.02
C GLY A 218 0.53 -21.17 -0.62
N GLU A 219 -0.14 -22.28 -0.33
CA GLU A 219 0.41 -23.29 0.55
C GLU A 219 1.64 -23.88 -0.13
N HIS A 220 2.77 -23.25 -0.04
CA HIS A 220 4.06 -23.91 -0.30
C HIS A 220 5.12 -23.22 0.54
N GLY A 221 5.81 -24.02 1.37
CA GLY A 221 6.92 -23.65 2.23
C GLY A 221 8.13 -23.08 1.48
N GLY A 222 7.93 -21.98 0.76
CA GLY A 222 8.97 -21.17 0.17
C GLY A 222 9.40 -20.10 1.16
N LYS A 223 10.71 -19.92 1.38
CA LYS A 223 11.27 -18.86 2.22
C LYS A 223 10.69 -17.52 1.78
N PRO A 224 10.09 -16.71 2.69
CA PRO A 224 9.51 -15.44 2.35
C PRO A 224 10.60 -14.49 1.82
N ARG A 225 10.42 -13.96 0.60
CA ARG A 225 11.18 -12.83 0.10
C ARG A 225 10.83 -11.63 0.97
N GLY A 226 11.85 -11.01 1.59
CA GLY A 226 11.72 -10.03 2.64
C GLY A 226 10.90 -8.80 2.26
N GLY A 227 9.75 -8.67 2.90
CA GLY A 227 8.93 -7.47 3.00
C GLY A 227 8.30 -7.44 4.38
N TYR A 228 7.74 -6.31 4.78
CA TYR A 228 7.07 -6.09 6.07
C TYR A 228 6.04 -7.19 6.44
N ALA A 229 5.44 -7.84 5.45
CA ALA A 229 4.50 -8.94 5.62
C ALA A 229 5.14 -10.21 6.21
N ALA A 230 6.45 -10.40 6.05
CA ALA A 230 7.16 -11.58 6.57
C ALA A 230 7.41 -11.54 8.08
N LEU A 231 7.27 -10.36 8.71
CA LEU A 231 7.54 -10.15 10.14
C LEU A 231 6.31 -10.37 11.03
N PHE A 232 5.12 -10.36 10.45
CA PHE A 232 3.88 -10.55 11.21
C PHE A 232 3.09 -11.73 10.66
N ALA A 233 2.58 -12.56 11.55
CA ALA A 233 1.68 -13.62 11.14
C ALA A 233 0.45 -13.02 10.45
N HIS A 234 0.12 -13.56 9.30
CA HIS A 234 -0.99 -13.09 8.48
C HIS A 234 -1.66 -14.24 7.75
N SER A 235 -2.87 -14.01 7.28
CA SER A 235 -3.61 -14.87 6.37
C SER A 235 -3.96 -14.09 5.11
N ASN A 236 -3.90 -14.77 3.97
CA ASN A 236 -4.31 -14.23 2.67
C ASN A 236 -5.28 -15.20 2.01
N ALA A 237 -6.30 -14.67 1.37
CA ALA A 237 -7.16 -15.43 0.51
C ALA A 237 -7.62 -14.54 -0.66
N SER A 238 -7.81 -15.14 -1.82
CA SER A 238 -8.38 -14.45 -2.98
C SER A 238 -9.29 -15.39 -3.75
N ARG A 239 -10.24 -14.81 -4.47
CA ARG A 239 -11.21 -15.56 -5.25
C ARG A 239 -11.57 -14.79 -6.51
N LYS A 240 -11.56 -15.50 -7.65
CA LYS A 240 -12.22 -15.04 -8.86
C LYS A 240 -13.70 -15.32 -8.72
N LEU A 241 -14.52 -14.32 -9.01
CA LEU A 241 -15.97 -14.42 -8.95
C LEU A 241 -16.49 -14.98 -10.28
N PRO A 242 -17.62 -15.68 -10.27
CA PRO A 242 -18.24 -16.18 -11.50
C PRO A 242 -18.88 -15.07 -12.33
N GLU A 243 -18.98 -13.86 -11.80
CA GLU A 243 -19.71 -12.73 -12.35
C GLU A 243 -18.97 -11.40 -12.12
N ASN A 244 -19.18 -10.44 -13.02
CA ASN A 244 -18.82 -9.05 -12.82
C ASN A 244 -19.94 -8.37 -12.02
N THR A 245 -19.67 -7.96 -10.78
CA THR A 245 -20.70 -7.44 -9.89
C THR A 245 -20.20 -6.32 -8.98
N ASN A 246 -21.10 -5.43 -8.56
CA ASN A 246 -20.94 -4.49 -7.46
C ASN A 246 -22.09 -4.63 -6.44
N SER A 247 -22.81 -5.75 -6.45
CA SER A 247 -23.84 -6.05 -5.44
C SER A 247 -23.18 -6.32 -4.08
N PHE A 248 -23.58 -5.55 -3.08
CA PHE A 248 -23.10 -5.75 -1.69
C PHE A 248 -23.44 -7.15 -1.19
N LYS A 249 -24.66 -7.64 -1.47
CA LYS A 249 -25.12 -8.95 -1.02
C LYS A 249 -24.23 -10.06 -1.56
N LYS A 250 -23.91 -10.03 -2.85
CA LYS A 250 -23.06 -11.03 -3.52
C LYS A 250 -21.63 -10.95 -3.04
N ILE A 251 -21.04 -9.76 -3.08
CA ILE A 251 -19.65 -9.51 -2.66
C ILE A 251 -19.47 -9.88 -1.19
N MET A 252 -20.40 -9.51 -0.31
CA MET A 252 -20.31 -9.85 1.12
C MET A 252 -20.34 -11.36 1.32
N GLY A 253 -21.21 -12.09 0.61
CA GLY A 253 -21.25 -13.56 0.69
C GLY A 253 -19.92 -14.21 0.29
N TYR A 254 -19.25 -13.69 -0.72
CA TYR A 254 -17.92 -14.17 -1.10
C TYR A 254 -16.85 -13.83 -0.05
N PHE A 255 -16.92 -12.67 0.59
CA PHE A 255 -16.02 -12.33 1.70
C PHE A 255 -16.31 -13.15 2.94
N ASP A 256 -17.57 -13.54 3.20
CA ASP A 256 -17.92 -14.45 4.29
C ASP A 256 -17.23 -15.81 4.13
N ASP A 257 -17.23 -16.36 2.92
CA ASP A 257 -16.51 -17.58 2.59
C ASP A 257 -14.98 -17.43 2.80
N LEU A 258 -14.39 -16.35 2.29
CA LEU A 258 -12.95 -16.09 2.47
C LEU A 258 -12.58 -15.91 3.93
N TRP A 259 -13.41 -15.22 4.70
CA TRP A 259 -13.20 -15.00 6.14
C TRP A 259 -13.21 -16.31 6.91
N ALA A 260 -14.24 -17.12 6.68
CA ALA A 260 -14.41 -18.42 7.36
C ALA A 260 -13.26 -19.41 7.04
N GLN A 261 -12.74 -19.35 5.80
CA GLN A 261 -11.68 -20.27 5.36
C GLN A 261 -10.27 -19.82 5.80
N ALA A 262 -10.00 -18.51 5.79
CA ALA A 262 -8.63 -17.99 5.90
C ALA A 262 -8.30 -17.44 7.28
N VAL A 263 -9.28 -16.97 8.07
CA VAL A 263 -9.00 -16.25 9.31
C VAL A 263 -8.98 -17.21 10.51
N ASP A 264 -7.87 -17.20 11.23
CA ASP A 264 -7.73 -17.99 12.46
C ASP A 264 -8.54 -17.34 13.61
N PRO A 265 -9.60 -18.01 14.12
CA PRO A 265 -10.46 -17.45 15.17
C PRO A 265 -9.76 -17.30 16.53
N LYS A 266 -8.62 -17.95 16.73
CA LYS A 266 -7.86 -17.91 17.98
C LYS A 266 -6.88 -16.74 18.04
N ARG A 267 -6.62 -16.06 16.92
CA ARG A 267 -5.61 -15.01 16.84
C ARG A 267 -6.27 -13.64 16.76
N PRO A 268 -5.86 -12.68 17.62
CA PRO A 268 -6.38 -11.32 17.54
C PRO A 268 -5.97 -10.64 16.22
N VAL A 269 -6.94 -10.11 15.50
CA VAL A 269 -6.74 -9.41 14.23
C VAL A 269 -6.28 -7.97 14.50
N LYS A 270 -5.23 -7.55 13.81
CA LYS A 270 -4.65 -6.19 13.91
C LYS A 270 -4.79 -5.38 12.61
N ARG A 271 -4.93 -6.05 11.48
CA ARG A 271 -5.03 -5.39 10.17
C ARG A 271 -5.97 -6.17 9.25
N ILE A 272 -6.76 -5.44 8.46
CA ILE A 272 -7.61 -6.00 7.42
C ILE A 272 -7.38 -5.18 6.16
N ASN A 273 -7.11 -5.84 5.02
CA ASN A 273 -7.09 -5.22 3.71
C ASN A 273 -8.01 -6.00 2.79
N LEU A 274 -8.74 -5.27 1.97
CA LEU A 274 -9.62 -5.79 0.93
C LEU A 274 -9.09 -5.33 -0.42
N GLY A 275 -9.13 -6.22 -1.42
CA GLY A 275 -8.84 -5.89 -2.80
C GLY A 275 -10.01 -6.28 -3.70
N PHE A 276 -10.21 -5.48 -4.74
CA PHE A 276 -11.20 -5.69 -5.80
C PHE A 276 -10.45 -5.57 -7.12
N GLY A 277 -10.41 -6.62 -7.90
CA GLY A 277 -9.64 -6.71 -9.13
C GLY A 277 -10.51 -6.87 -10.37
N ASN A 278 -9.87 -6.71 -11.53
CA ASN A 278 -10.49 -6.77 -12.84
C ASN A 278 -11.69 -5.80 -12.96
N LEU A 279 -11.46 -4.55 -12.52
CA LEU A 279 -12.49 -3.52 -12.58
C LEU A 279 -12.81 -3.19 -14.03
N VAL A 280 -14.09 -3.28 -14.39
CA VAL A 280 -14.63 -2.89 -15.68
C VAL A 280 -15.84 -1.96 -15.49
N PRO A 281 -16.22 -1.15 -16.49
CA PRO A 281 -17.42 -0.33 -16.40
C PRO A 281 -18.68 -1.14 -16.05
N GLU A 282 -19.61 -0.54 -15.33
CA GLU A 282 -20.84 -1.17 -14.82
C GLU A 282 -21.73 -1.77 -15.95
N GLU A 283 -21.62 -1.26 -17.18
CA GLU A 283 -22.29 -1.79 -18.35
C GLU A 283 -21.88 -3.24 -18.69
N PHE A 284 -20.72 -3.70 -18.18
CA PHE A 284 -20.26 -5.09 -18.30
C PHE A 284 -20.65 -5.95 -17.09
N ALA A 285 -21.59 -5.51 -16.25
CA ALA A 285 -22.12 -6.34 -15.19
C ALA A 285 -22.72 -7.63 -15.77
N THR A 286 -22.38 -8.75 -15.15
CA THR A 286 -22.88 -10.05 -15.63
C THR A 286 -24.35 -10.19 -15.30
N ILE A 287 -25.15 -10.47 -16.32
CA ILE A 287 -26.55 -10.82 -16.20
C ILE A 287 -26.69 -12.25 -16.70
N ASP A 288 -27.12 -13.16 -15.86
CA ASP A 288 -27.45 -14.54 -16.24
C ASP A 288 -28.94 -14.80 -16.13
N LEU A 289 -29.39 -15.98 -16.62
CA LEU A 289 -30.78 -16.35 -16.60
C LEU A 289 -31.40 -16.54 -15.21
N PHE A 290 -30.56 -16.63 -14.18
CA PHE A 290 -30.96 -16.85 -12.80
C PHE A 290 -30.75 -15.59 -11.92
N SER A 291 -30.21 -14.52 -12.50
CA SER A 291 -30.00 -13.25 -11.80
C SER A 291 -31.33 -12.54 -11.59
N ASP A 292 -31.61 -12.14 -10.36
CA ASP A 292 -32.73 -11.22 -10.06
C ASP A 292 -32.31 -9.79 -10.39
N VAL A 293 -32.43 -9.45 -11.68
CA VAL A 293 -32.00 -8.14 -12.21
C VAL A 293 -32.69 -6.99 -11.48
N GLU A 294 -33.99 -7.15 -11.18
CA GLU A 294 -34.73 -6.11 -10.46
C GLU A 294 -34.24 -5.91 -9.02
N ALA A 295 -33.85 -6.99 -8.34
CA ALA A 295 -33.28 -6.89 -7.00
C ALA A 295 -31.90 -6.21 -7.04
N ASP A 296 -31.06 -6.55 -8.01
CA ASP A 296 -29.73 -5.94 -8.19
C ASP A 296 -29.87 -4.43 -8.56
N GLU A 297 -30.83 -4.06 -9.38
CA GLU A 297 -31.12 -2.65 -9.71
C GLU A 297 -31.63 -1.88 -8.48
N ARG A 298 -32.56 -2.44 -7.73
CA ARG A 298 -33.04 -1.82 -6.48
C ARG A 298 -31.94 -1.63 -5.46
N GLU A 299 -31.01 -2.59 -5.35
CA GLU A 299 -29.84 -2.47 -4.47
C GLU A 299 -28.93 -1.32 -4.90
N ARG A 300 -28.64 -1.21 -6.21
CA ARG A 300 -27.84 -0.10 -6.78
C ARG A 300 -28.50 1.27 -6.58
N ASP A 301 -29.80 1.37 -6.82
CA ASP A 301 -30.54 2.63 -6.64
C ASP A 301 -30.57 3.07 -5.18
N LEU A 302 -30.76 2.14 -4.25
CA LEU A 302 -30.63 2.41 -2.83
C LEU A 302 -29.20 2.89 -2.48
N ALA A 303 -28.17 2.25 -3.02
CA ALA A 303 -26.77 2.64 -2.78
C ALA A 303 -26.48 4.05 -3.34
N ARG A 304 -27.00 4.39 -4.53
CA ARG A 304 -26.89 5.74 -5.11
C ARG A 304 -27.60 6.78 -4.25
N ALA A 305 -28.78 6.46 -3.71
CA ALA A 305 -29.48 7.35 -2.77
C ALA A 305 -28.69 7.56 -1.48
N VAL A 306 -28.07 6.49 -0.94
CA VAL A 306 -27.16 6.57 0.23
C VAL A 306 -25.96 7.46 -0.09
N LEU A 307 -25.32 7.32 -1.25
CA LEU A 307 -24.21 8.15 -1.71
C LEU A 307 -24.61 9.63 -1.80
N ALA A 308 -25.78 9.94 -2.38
CA ALA A 308 -26.28 11.31 -2.47
C ALA A 308 -26.47 11.94 -1.10
N VAL A 309 -27.03 11.21 -0.12
CA VAL A 309 -27.16 11.70 1.26
C VAL A 309 -25.81 11.91 1.92
N LYS A 310 -24.88 10.95 1.78
CA LYS A 310 -23.53 11.06 2.35
C LYS A 310 -22.72 12.19 1.71
N GLY A 311 -22.86 12.42 0.40
CA GLY A 311 -22.23 13.53 -0.30
C GLY A 311 -22.72 14.89 0.17
N LYS A 312 -24.03 15.03 0.45
CA LYS A 312 -24.63 16.29 0.86
C LYS A 312 -24.45 16.59 2.37
N TYR A 313 -24.54 15.58 3.22
CA TYR A 313 -24.63 15.76 4.68
C TYR A 313 -23.45 15.15 5.44
N GLY A 314 -22.46 14.61 4.72
CA GLY A 314 -21.28 13.97 5.29
C GLY A 314 -21.40 12.45 5.46
N LYS A 315 -20.24 11.78 5.53
CA LYS A 315 -20.15 10.30 5.52
C LYS A 315 -20.89 9.63 6.69
N ASN A 316 -21.08 10.32 7.81
CA ASN A 316 -21.79 9.80 8.98
C ASN A 316 -23.27 10.17 9.03
N ALA A 317 -23.81 10.90 8.05
CA ALA A 317 -25.23 11.27 8.02
C ALA A 317 -26.15 10.04 7.87
N LEU A 318 -25.67 8.99 7.23
CA LEU A 318 -26.36 7.72 7.10
C LEU A 318 -25.38 6.58 7.32
N VAL A 319 -25.56 5.77 8.35
CA VAL A 319 -24.76 4.58 8.67
C VAL A 319 -25.65 3.39 8.99
N LYS A 320 -25.18 2.18 8.70
CA LYS A 320 -25.90 0.94 9.05
C LYS A 320 -25.91 0.74 10.58
N GLY A 321 -26.95 0.08 11.10
CA GLY A 321 -27.05 -0.25 12.53
C GLY A 321 -25.82 -1.01 13.07
N LEU A 322 -25.16 -1.79 12.22
CA LEU A 322 -23.89 -2.47 12.53
C LEU A 322 -22.82 -1.50 13.05
N SER A 323 -22.76 -0.27 12.55
CA SER A 323 -21.77 0.74 12.94
C SER A 323 -21.98 1.31 14.37
N PHE A 324 -23.00 0.82 15.10
CA PHE A 324 -23.21 1.12 16.51
C PHE A 324 -22.90 -0.07 17.43
N THR A 325 -22.49 -1.20 16.88
CA THR A 325 -22.14 -2.39 17.67
C THR A 325 -20.72 -2.30 18.22
N VAL A 326 -20.42 -3.15 19.20
CA VAL A 326 -19.09 -3.24 19.80
C VAL A 326 -18.09 -3.72 18.76
N GLY A 327 -16.99 -2.97 18.61
CA GLY A 327 -15.94 -3.25 17.62
C GLY A 327 -16.11 -2.51 16.30
N ALA A 328 -17.25 -1.86 16.05
CA ALA A 328 -17.46 -1.04 14.86
C ALA A 328 -16.50 0.17 14.83
N THR A 329 -15.97 0.50 13.64
CA THR A 329 -14.97 1.55 13.44
C THR A 329 -15.35 2.57 12.37
N ALA A 330 -16.38 2.31 11.57
CA ALA A 330 -16.72 3.12 10.40
C ALA A 330 -16.98 4.59 10.76
N ARG A 331 -17.67 4.86 11.86
CA ARG A 331 -17.98 6.24 12.28
C ARG A 331 -16.74 7.05 12.63
N GLU A 332 -15.78 6.42 13.32
CA GLU A 332 -14.50 7.06 13.65
C GLU A 332 -13.62 7.23 12.39
N ARG A 333 -13.60 6.21 11.53
CA ARG A 333 -12.85 6.25 10.27
C ARG A 333 -13.36 7.35 9.33
N ASN A 334 -14.65 7.57 9.26
CA ASN A 334 -15.27 8.57 8.40
C ASN A 334 -14.88 10.03 8.73
N VAL A 335 -14.41 10.30 9.95
CA VAL A 335 -13.91 11.62 10.38
C VAL A 335 -12.38 11.75 10.34
N GLN A 336 -11.68 10.72 9.85
CA GLN A 336 -10.23 10.78 9.68
C GLN A 336 -9.87 11.37 8.31
N VAL A 337 -8.79 12.15 8.28
CA VAL A 337 -8.18 12.68 7.05
C VAL A 337 -6.80 12.06 6.91
N GLY A 338 -6.56 11.36 5.78
CA GLY A 338 -5.27 10.69 5.55
C GLY A 338 -4.89 9.62 6.60
N GLY A 339 -5.91 9.01 7.27
CA GLY A 339 -5.68 8.01 8.31
C GLY A 339 -5.39 8.58 9.70
N HIS A 340 -5.41 9.88 9.86
CA HIS A 340 -5.21 10.58 11.14
C HIS A 340 -6.49 11.31 11.57
N ARG A 341 -6.69 11.47 12.87
CA ARG A 341 -7.74 12.36 13.38
C ARG A 341 -7.37 13.80 13.01
N ALA A 342 -8.33 14.50 12.39
CA ALA A 342 -8.22 15.93 12.11
C ALA A 342 -8.25 16.74 13.42
#